data_901a24dd149dc1cd7a20c9135a0f5ba2
#
_entry.id   901a24dd149dc1cd7a20c9135a0f5ba2
#
_cell.length_a   1.000
_cell.length_b   1.000
_cell.length_c   1.000
_cell.angle_alpha   90.00
_cell.angle_beta   90.00
_cell.angle_gamma   90.00
#
_symmetry.space_group_name_H-M   'P 1'
#
loop_
_entity.id
_entity.type
_entity.pdbx_description
1 polymer ?
#
loop_
_entity_poly.entity_id
_entity_poly.type
_entity_poly.pdbx_seq_one_letter_code
_entity_poly.pdbx_strand_id
1 'polypeptide(L)'
;MHIVRYRSDSDPRPRVAVLNEGVLSPLPVAGMFELLSHRVEEIERMCADAVPDPSPGDVRLLAPTDGAMEVWAAGVTYLRSRDARVEESSLKSVYELVYDAERPELFFKSPAWRVVVDGEPVGIRSDSELNVPEPELALVVNRFEEIVGYVVCNDMSSRSVEGENPLYLPQAKVYAGACALSSGIRPAWEVDPSDLAIRLTITREGTVIWDGTTSTKQIRRPFTQLTAYLFHSEDYPHGAVLSTGTGVVPDLDFLLHAGDLITVTIDEIGELRNPVVAGKDHFAFLMARLGGA
;
A
#
# COMPACT_ATOMS: atom_id res chain seq x y z
N MET A 1 11.34 -14.71 -2.97
CA MET A 1 12.13 -13.50 -3.37
C MET A 1 11.26 -12.26 -3.34
N HIS A 2 11.88 -11.04 -3.45
CA HIS A 2 11.11 -9.79 -3.63
C HIS A 2 11.73 -8.97 -4.76
N ILE A 3 10.91 -8.28 -5.53
CA ILE A 3 11.38 -7.24 -6.44
C ILE A 3 11.41 -5.95 -5.64
N VAL A 4 12.57 -5.28 -5.60
CA VAL A 4 12.81 -4.09 -4.78
C VAL A 4 13.34 -2.95 -5.61
N ARG A 5 13.04 -1.74 -5.16
CA ARG A 5 13.67 -0.52 -5.62
C ARG A 5 14.61 -0.03 -4.54
N TYR A 6 15.85 0.33 -4.92
CA TYR A 6 16.89 0.66 -3.95
C TYR A 6 17.85 1.75 -4.44
N ARG A 7 18.61 2.31 -3.52
CA ARG A 7 19.83 3.08 -3.73
C ARG A 7 20.95 2.46 -2.91
N SER A 8 22.20 2.63 -3.37
CA SER A 8 23.36 2.26 -2.60
C SER A 8 24.32 3.43 -2.44
N ASP A 9 25.24 3.35 -1.50
CA ASP A 9 26.28 4.36 -1.32
C ASP A 9 27.20 4.48 -2.53
N SER A 10 27.37 3.37 -3.28
CA SER A 10 28.18 3.33 -4.51
C SER A 10 27.46 3.93 -5.73
N ASP A 11 26.10 3.91 -5.75
CA ASP A 11 25.27 4.50 -6.79
C ASP A 11 24.00 5.12 -6.18
N PRO A 12 23.93 6.47 -6.07
CA PRO A 12 22.79 7.15 -5.47
C PRO A 12 21.54 7.15 -6.37
N ARG A 13 21.65 6.72 -7.64
CA ARG A 13 20.50 6.60 -8.54
C ARG A 13 19.61 5.44 -8.12
N PRO A 14 18.28 5.61 -8.14
CA PRO A 14 17.38 4.50 -7.90
C PRO A 14 17.58 3.39 -8.94
N ARG A 15 17.62 2.14 -8.46
CA ARG A 15 17.73 0.94 -9.28
C ARG A 15 16.66 -0.07 -8.86
N VAL A 16 16.37 -1.03 -9.72
CA VAL A 16 15.46 -2.16 -9.44
C VAL A 16 16.29 -3.44 -9.39
N ALA A 17 15.97 -4.31 -8.44
CA ALA A 17 16.65 -5.59 -8.28
C ALA A 17 15.69 -6.67 -7.76
N VAL A 18 16.08 -7.92 -7.92
CA VAL A 18 15.60 -9.03 -7.11
C VAL A 18 16.38 -9.03 -5.80
N LEU A 19 15.67 -9.09 -4.68
CA LEU A 19 16.22 -9.33 -3.34
C LEU A 19 15.81 -10.74 -2.90
N ASN A 20 16.79 -11.61 -2.75
CA ASN A 20 16.57 -12.97 -2.29
C ASN A 20 17.59 -13.32 -1.20
N GLU A 21 17.10 -13.67 0.01
CA GLU A 21 17.96 -14.03 1.17
C GLU A 21 19.08 -13.01 1.45
N GLY A 22 18.77 -11.71 1.30
CA GLY A 22 19.74 -10.62 1.52
C GLY A 22 20.67 -10.35 0.34
N VAL A 23 20.59 -11.11 -0.75
CA VAL A 23 21.36 -10.91 -1.98
C VAL A 23 20.58 -10.09 -2.98
N LEU A 24 21.19 -9.00 -3.48
CA LEU A 24 20.62 -8.16 -4.54
C LEU A 24 21.11 -8.61 -5.91
N SER A 25 20.19 -8.78 -6.83
CA SER A 25 20.46 -9.08 -8.25
C SER A 25 19.80 -7.99 -9.11
N PRO A 26 20.55 -6.99 -9.61
CA PRO A 26 20.01 -5.88 -10.37
C PRO A 26 19.29 -6.32 -11.65
N LEU A 27 18.15 -5.66 -11.94
CA LEU A 27 17.42 -5.85 -13.18
C LEU A 27 17.84 -4.81 -14.23
N PRO A 28 17.77 -5.15 -15.53
CA PRO A 28 18.20 -4.28 -16.63
C PRO A 28 17.12 -3.26 -17.01
N VAL A 29 16.58 -2.53 -16.02
CA VAL A 29 15.52 -1.52 -16.20
C VAL A 29 15.89 -0.23 -15.46
N ALA A 30 15.44 0.91 -15.97
CA ALA A 30 15.73 2.22 -15.40
C ALA A 30 14.91 2.54 -14.14
N GLY A 31 13.77 1.84 -13.94
CA GLY A 31 12.89 2.06 -12.81
C GLY A 31 11.74 1.06 -12.77
N MET A 32 10.90 1.18 -11.74
CA MET A 32 9.72 0.34 -11.61
C MET A 32 8.74 0.59 -12.77
N PHE A 33 8.60 1.85 -13.20
CA PHE A 33 7.76 2.22 -14.33
C PHE A 33 8.15 1.49 -15.63
N GLU A 34 9.44 1.24 -15.86
CA GLU A 34 9.90 0.48 -17.02
C GLU A 34 9.66 -1.01 -16.83
N LEU A 35 9.92 -1.56 -15.63
CA LEU A 35 9.62 -2.95 -15.33
C LEU A 35 8.15 -3.27 -15.60
N LEU A 36 7.24 -2.41 -15.14
CA LEU A 36 5.79 -2.59 -15.30
C LEU A 36 5.30 -2.26 -16.74
N SER A 37 6.17 -1.88 -17.63
CA SER A 37 5.88 -1.79 -19.08
C SER A 37 6.00 -3.14 -19.80
N HIS A 38 6.50 -4.17 -19.13
CA HIS A 38 6.64 -5.54 -19.62
C HIS A 38 5.50 -6.44 -19.15
N ARG A 39 5.27 -7.56 -19.88
CA ARG A 39 4.34 -8.61 -19.46
C ARG A 39 4.91 -9.43 -18.30
N VAL A 40 4.04 -10.07 -17.53
CA VAL A 40 4.43 -10.86 -16.35
C VAL A 40 5.47 -11.93 -16.70
N GLU A 41 5.32 -12.66 -17.82
CA GLU A 41 6.27 -13.68 -18.23
C GLU A 41 7.65 -13.12 -18.61
N GLU A 42 7.72 -11.86 -19.07
CA GLU A 42 8.98 -11.17 -19.34
C GLU A 42 9.65 -10.73 -18.04
N ILE A 43 8.87 -10.21 -17.10
CA ILE A 43 9.35 -9.83 -15.76
C ILE A 43 9.87 -11.05 -15.02
N GLU A 44 9.14 -12.18 -15.05
CA GLU A 44 9.57 -13.44 -14.43
C GLU A 44 10.92 -13.92 -15.01
N ARG A 45 11.06 -13.88 -16.34
CA ARG A 45 12.35 -14.22 -16.99
C ARG A 45 13.48 -13.27 -16.57
N MET A 46 13.24 -11.96 -16.56
CA MET A 46 14.24 -11.00 -16.10
C MET A 46 14.67 -11.28 -14.66
N CYS A 47 13.73 -11.64 -13.78
CA CYS A 47 14.03 -12.00 -12.40
C CYS A 47 14.83 -13.31 -12.31
N ALA A 48 14.51 -14.31 -13.12
CA ALA A 48 15.23 -15.60 -13.15
C ALA A 48 16.65 -15.48 -13.70
N ASP A 49 16.87 -14.59 -14.68
CA ASP A 49 18.17 -14.36 -15.33
C ASP A 49 19.04 -13.34 -14.57
N ALA A 50 18.52 -12.73 -13.49
CA ALA A 50 19.23 -11.69 -12.74
C ALA A 50 20.48 -12.25 -12.02
N VAL A 51 21.60 -11.57 -12.20
CA VAL A 51 22.89 -11.99 -11.62
C VAL A 51 23.16 -11.22 -10.32
N PRO A 52 23.57 -11.92 -9.24
CA PRO A 52 23.89 -11.27 -7.98
C PRO A 52 24.95 -10.18 -8.11
N ASP A 53 24.72 -9.05 -7.44
CA ASP A 53 25.72 -8.00 -7.26
C ASP A 53 26.64 -8.41 -6.08
N PRO A 54 27.94 -8.64 -6.30
CA PRO A 54 28.85 -9.12 -5.25
C PRO A 54 29.20 -8.03 -4.22
N SER A 55 28.92 -6.76 -4.50
CA SER A 55 29.33 -5.64 -3.65
C SER A 55 28.38 -4.44 -3.78
N PRO A 56 27.11 -4.59 -3.38
CA PRO A 56 26.12 -3.51 -3.53
C PRO A 56 26.42 -2.30 -2.62
N GLY A 57 27.29 -2.42 -1.60
CA GLY A 57 27.51 -1.41 -0.56
C GLY A 57 26.34 -1.36 0.44
N ASP A 58 26.25 -0.27 1.20
CA ASP A 58 25.10 -0.03 2.08
C ASP A 58 23.87 0.31 1.21
N VAL A 59 22.80 -0.45 1.42
CA VAL A 59 21.59 -0.40 0.60
C VAL A 59 20.44 0.20 1.39
N ARG A 60 19.77 1.18 0.78
CA ARG A 60 18.48 1.69 1.27
C ARG A 60 17.37 1.30 0.30
N LEU A 61 16.38 0.58 0.81
CA LEU A 61 15.18 0.26 0.05
C LEU A 61 14.29 1.51 -0.10
N LEU A 62 13.60 1.60 -1.22
CA LEU A 62 12.74 2.71 -1.61
C LEU A 62 11.30 2.22 -1.80
N ALA A 63 10.37 3.17 -1.97
CA ALA A 63 9.00 2.84 -2.35
C ALA A 63 8.98 2.02 -3.65
N PRO A 64 8.09 1.00 -3.74
CA PRO A 64 7.96 0.18 -4.95
C PRO A 64 7.30 0.94 -6.11
N THR A 65 7.11 2.23 -5.96
CA THR A 65 6.48 3.14 -6.92
C THR A 65 7.45 4.22 -7.37
N ASP A 66 7.40 4.60 -8.65
CA ASP A 66 8.16 5.72 -9.21
C ASP A 66 7.47 6.34 -10.44
N GLY A 67 8.10 7.35 -11.03
CA GLY A 67 7.57 8.02 -12.20
C GLY A 67 6.15 8.56 -12.00
N ALA A 68 5.28 8.29 -12.96
CA ALA A 68 3.88 8.66 -12.94
C ALA A 68 2.95 7.53 -12.42
N MET A 69 3.51 6.55 -11.71
CA MET A 69 2.69 5.52 -11.06
C MET A 69 1.74 6.15 -10.05
N GLU A 70 0.58 5.55 -9.94
CA GLU A 70 -0.45 5.94 -8.98
C GLU A 70 -0.77 4.79 -8.04
N VAL A 71 -1.16 5.14 -6.81
CA VAL A 71 -1.76 4.21 -5.85
C VAL A 71 -3.24 4.53 -5.77
N TRP A 72 -4.05 3.52 -6.04
CA TRP A 72 -5.50 3.51 -5.90
C TRP A 72 -5.89 2.57 -4.77
N ALA A 73 -7.10 2.70 -4.27
CA ALA A 73 -7.63 1.79 -3.26
C ALA A 73 -9.09 1.44 -3.54
N ALA A 74 -9.48 0.24 -3.09
CA ALA A 74 -10.85 -0.25 -3.13
C ALA A 74 -11.47 -0.18 -1.74
N GLY A 75 -12.62 0.48 -1.62
CA GLY A 75 -13.37 0.56 -0.36
C GLY A 75 -14.42 -0.54 -0.24
N VAL A 76 -14.85 -0.81 1.00
CA VAL A 76 -16.00 -1.67 1.35
C VAL A 76 -15.94 -3.06 0.70
N THR A 77 -14.76 -3.67 0.67
CA THR A 77 -14.54 -5.00 0.06
C THR A 77 -14.71 -6.17 1.04
N TYR A 78 -14.62 -5.89 2.35
CA TYR A 78 -14.86 -6.84 3.43
C TYR A 78 -16.21 -6.58 4.11
N LEU A 79 -16.82 -7.63 4.66
CA LEU A 79 -18.05 -7.48 5.45
C LEU A 79 -17.82 -6.58 6.67
N ARG A 80 -16.70 -6.77 7.38
CA ARG A 80 -16.33 -5.93 8.54
C ARG A 80 -16.17 -4.45 8.17
N SER A 81 -15.58 -4.14 7.01
CA SER A 81 -15.44 -2.75 6.57
C SER A 81 -16.78 -2.11 6.23
N ARG A 82 -17.72 -2.87 5.64
CA ARG A 82 -19.11 -2.41 5.46
C ARG A 82 -19.75 -2.05 6.80
N ASP A 83 -19.66 -2.97 7.79
CA ASP A 83 -20.29 -2.80 9.09
C ASP A 83 -19.71 -1.60 9.85
N ALA A 84 -18.36 -1.43 9.84
CA ALA A 84 -17.70 -0.28 10.43
C ALA A 84 -18.17 1.05 9.80
N ARG A 85 -18.26 1.10 8.46
CA ARG A 85 -18.74 2.30 7.75
C ARG A 85 -20.22 2.63 8.05
N VAL A 86 -21.03 1.59 8.19
CA VAL A 86 -22.46 1.75 8.57
C VAL A 86 -22.59 2.30 10.00
N GLU A 87 -21.71 1.88 10.93
CA GLU A 87 -21.70 2.39 12.31
C GLU A 87 -21.27 3.86 12.39
N GLU A 88 -20.31 4.29 11.55
CA GLU A 88 -19.68 5.61 11.57
C GLU A 88 -20.45 6.68 10.79
N SER A 89 -21.17 6.28 9.75
CA SER A 89 -21.78 7.22 8.80
C SER A 89 -23.18 7.68 9.17
N SER A 90 -23.46 8.95 8.94
CA SER A 90 -24.81 9.51 8.93
C SER A 90 -25.65 9.00 7.74
N LEU A 91 -25.02 8.46 6.68
CA LEU A 91 -25.65 7.96 5.46
C LEU A 91 -25.41 6.44 5.29
N LYS A 92 -25.82 5.67 6.29
CA LYS A 92 -25.62 4.21 6.37
C LYS A 92 -25.98 3.44 5.10
N SER A 93 -27.07 3.81 4.43
CA SER A 93 -27.56 3.15 3.21
C SER A 93 -26.58 3.18 2.04
N VAL A 94 -25.71 4.18 1.96
CA VAL A 94 -24.71 4.29 0.86
C VAL A 94 -23.69 3.14 0.96
N TYR A 95 -23.17 2.87 2.15
CA TYR A 95 -22.15 1.82 2.35
C TYR A 95 -22.72 0.40 2.28
N GLU A 96 -23.99 0.22 2.71
CA GLU A 96 -24.70 -1.07 2.51
C GLU A 96 -24.89 -1.36 1.02
N LEU A 97 -25.26 -0.36 0.23
CA LEU A 97 -25.45 -0.52 -1.21
C LEU A 97 -24.14 -0.81 -1.94
N VAL A 98 -23.02 -0.17 -1.57
CA VAL A 98 -21.71 -0.34 -2.24
C VAL A 98 -21.17 -1.75 -2.07
N TYR A 99 -21.32 -2.37 -0.89
CA TYR A 99 -20.83 -3.74 -0.67
C TYR A 99 -21.45 -4.74 -1.65
N ASP A 100 -22.75 -4.59 -1.94
CA ASP A 100 -23.51 -5.48 -2.83
C ASP A 100 -23.55 -5.00 -4.29
N ALA A 101 -23.09 -3.80 -4.59
CA ALA A 101 -23.10 -3.24 -5.93
C ALA A 101 -22.23 -4.05 -6.91
N GLU A 102 -22.58 -4.03 -8.19
CA GLU A 102 -21.74 -4.56 -9.26
C GLU A 102 -20.43 -3.77 -9.37
N ARG A 103 -20.52 -2.43 -9.34
CA ARG A 103 -19.36 -1.52 -9.39
C ARG A 103 -18.71 -1.41 -8.02
N PRO A 104 -17.39 -1.73 -7.87
CA PRO A 104 -16.66 -1.49 -6.65
C PRO A 104 -16.46 0.01 -6.39
N GLU A 105 -16.29 0.40 -5.14
CA GLU A 105 -15.73 1.69 -4.80
C GLU A 105 -14.24 1.65 -5.12
N LEU A 106 -13.78 2.56 -5.97
CA LEU A 106 -12.35 2.79 -6.24
C LEU A 106 -12.06 4.27 -6.07
N PHE A 107 -10.97 4.60 -5.40
CA PHE A 107 -10.55 5.97 -5.18
C PHE A 107 -9.03 6.13 -5.31
N PHE A 108 -8.60 7.30 -5.76
CA PHE A 108 -7.20 7.67 -5.78
C PHE A 108 -6.66 7.83 -4.37
N LYS A 109 -5.54 7.17 -4.08
CA LYS A 109 -4.90 7.19 -2.76
C LYS A 109 -3.65 8.06 -2.70
N SER A 110 -2.73 7.90 -3.65
CA SER A 110 -1.46 8.62 -3.61
C SER A 110 -0.74 8.63 -4.95
N PRO A 111 -0.05 9.72 -5.32
CA PRO A 111 0.97 9.66 -6.35
C PRO A 111 2.21 8.93 -5.82
N ALA A 112 3.02 8.37 -6.71
CA ALA A 112 4.23 7.61 -6.37
C ALA A 112 5.16 8.31 -5.37
N TRP A 113 5.43 9.61 -5.57
CA TRP A 113 6.38 10.37 -4.75
C TRP A 113 5.95 10.58 -3.30
N ARG A 114 4.64 10.44 -3.00
CA ARG A 114 4.07 10.66 -1.66
C ARG A 114 4.00 9.39 -0.81
N VAL A 115 4.25 8.24 -1.41
CA VAL A 115 4.26 6.95 -0.71
C VAL A 115 5.42 6.92 0.31
N VAL A 116 5.13 6.56 1.55
CA VAL A 116 6.13 6.28 2.58
C VAL A 116 6.37 4.77 2.68
N VAL A 117 7.52 4.38 3.21
CA VAL A 117 7.93 2.97 3.30
C VAL A 117 8.23 2.56 4.74
N ASP A 118 8.69 1.35 4.92
CA ASP A 118 9.11 0.82 6.22
C ASP A 118 10.09 1.76 6.93
N GLY A 119 9.83 2.02 8.21
CA GLY A 119 10.58 2.95 9.05
C GLY A 119 10.29 4.44 8.82
N GLU A 120 9.64 4.82 7.74
CA GLU A 120 9.20 6.20 7.50
C GLU A 120 7.88 6.48 8.21
N PRO A 121 7.62 7.74 8.64
CA PRO A 121 6.41 8.04 9.39
C PRO A 121 5.14 7.97 8.52
N VAL A 122 4.03 7.56 9.13
CA VAL A 122 2.66 7.81 8.64
C VAL A 122 2.03 8.96 9.39
N GLY A 123 1.08 9.64 8.75
CA GLY A 123 0.45 10.85 9.28
C GLY A 123 -0.92 10.59 9.89
N ILE A 124 -1.21 11.28 10.99
CA ILE A 124 -2.58 11.56 11.41
C ILE A 124 -2.89 13.04 11.16
N ARG A 125 -4.11 13.34 10.77
CA ARG A 125 -4.54 14.72 10.49
C ARG A 125 -4.66 15.51 11.78
N SER A 126 -4.18 16.75 11.79
CA SER A 126 -4.30 17.65 12.94
C SER A 126 -5.70 18.24 13.13
N ASP A 127 -6.56 18.14 12.12
CA ASP A 127 -7.96 18.58 12.09
C ASP A 127 -8.96 17.43 12.18
N SER A 128 -8.53 16.26 12.65
CA SER A 128 -9.34 15.05 12.78
C SER A 128 -9.05 14.38 14.12
N GLU A 129 -10.10 14.08 14.88
CA GLU A 129 -9.99 13.44 16.19
C GLU A 129 -9.80 11.92 16.08
N LEU A 130 -10.40 11.28 15.06
CA LEU A 130 -10.34 9.84 14.85
C LEU A 130 -9.61 9.50 13.56
N ASN A 131 -8.39 9.00 13.71
CA ASN A 131 -7.57 8.48 12.61
C ASN A 131 -7.24 7.02 12.87
N VAL A 132 -7.25 6.18 11.84
CA VAL A 132 -6.99 4.75 11.95
C VAL A 132 -6.05 4.26 10.85
N PRO A 133 -5.23 3.23 11.14
CA PRO A 133 -4.56 2.44 10.12
C PRO A 133 -5.54 1.43 9.53
N GLU A 134 -5.46 1.23 8.23
CA GLU A 134 -6.18 0.18 7.50
C GLU A 134 -5.14 -0.73 6.83
N PRO A 135 -4.86 -1.92 7.40
CA PRO A 135 -3.92 -2.88 6.84
C PRO A 135 -4.56 -3.60 5.64
N GLU A 136 -3.86 -3.62 4.52
CA GLU A 136 -4.39 -4.13 3.27
C GLU A 136 -3.33 -4.89 2.46
N LEU A 137 -3.76 -5.92 1.75
CA LEU A 137 -3.01 -6.44 0.61
C LEU A 137 -3.17 -5.44 -0.54
N ALA A 138 -2.07 -5.06 -1.20
CA ALA A 138 -2.13 -4.25 -2.40
C ALA A 138 -1.51 -4.98 -3.60
N LEU A 139 -2.18 -4.86 -4.75
CA LEU A 139 -1.80 -5.44 -6.02
C LEU A 139 -0.86 -4.49 -6.75
N VAL A 140 0.26 -4.97 -7.26
CA VAL A 140 1.09 -4.25 -8.22
C VAL A 140 0.71 -4.73 -9.61
N VAL A 141 0.19 -3.83 -10.43
CA VAL A 141 -0.40 -4.15 -11.74
C VAL A 141 0.41 -3.47 -12.83
N ASN A 142 0.76 -4.20 -13.89
CA ASN A 142 1.47 -3.66 -15.03
C ASN A 142 0.53 -2.92 -16.00
N ARG A 143 1.09 -2.31 -17.06
CA ARG A 143 0.31 -1.59 -18.06
C ARG A 143 -0.68 -2.46 -18.86
N PHE A 144 -0.58 -3.79 -18.76
CA PHE A 144 -1.42 -4.76 -19.46
C PHE A 144 -2.52 -5.34 -18.56
N GLU A 145 -2.80 -4.69 -17.40
CA GLU A 145 -3.76 -5.16 -16.41
C GLU A 145 -3.38 -6.49 -15.73
N GLU A 146 -2.14 -6.93 -15.86
CA GLU A 146 -1.67 -8.17 -15.25
C GLU A 146 -1.13 -7.89 -13.83
N ILE A 147 -1.50 -8.73 -12.85
CA ILE A 147 -1.00 -8.65 -11.48
C ILE A 147 0.43 -9.21 -11.46
N VAL A 148 1.41 -8.34 -11.26
CA VAL A 148 2.84 -8.69 -11.18
C VAL A 148 3.21 -9.22 -9.80
N GLY A 149 2.56 -8.72 -8.75
CA GLY A 149 2.86 -9.13 -7.39
C GLY A 149 2.08 -8.35 -6.35
N TYR A 150 2.46 -8.53 -5.10
CA TYR A 150 1.76 -8.04 -3.93
C TYR A 150 2.69 -7.25 -3.01
N VAL A 151 2.14 -6.25 -2.33
CA VAL A 151 2.81 -5.47 -1.28
C VAL A 151 1.90 -5.30 -0.09
N VAL A 152 2.49 -5.09 1.09
CA VAL A 152 1.75 -4.65 2.27
C VAL A 152 1.42 -3.18 2.12
N CYS A 153 0.17 -2.79 2.35
CA CYS A 153 -0.30 -1.41 2.37
C CYS A 153 -0.87 -1.05 3.73
N ASN A 154 -0.62 0.19 4.15
CA ASN A 154 -1.37 0.84 5.22
C ASN A 154 -2.08 2.07 4.63
N ASP A 155 -3.39 1.94 4.44
CA ASP A 155 -4.30 3.01 4.00
C ASP A 155 -4.74 3.83 5.20
N MET A 156 -3.88 4.78 5.64
CA MET A 156 -4.22 5.68 6.75
C MET A 156 -5.46 6.50 6.43
N SER A 157 -6.41 6.50 7.35
CA SER A 157 -7.74 7.08 7.15
C SER A 157 -8.13 8.01 8.28
N SER A 158 -8.74 9.14 7.93
CA SER A 158 -9.42 10.01 8.90
C SER A 158 -10.88 9.62 8.98
N ARG A 159 -11.23 8.83 9.99
CA ARG A 159 -12.60 8.34 10.18
C ARG A 159 -13.60 9.43 10.50
N SER A 160 -13.22 10.47 11.26
CA SER A 160 -14.09 11.60 11.55
C SER A 160 -14.47 12.37 10.28
N VAL A 161 -13.51 12.65 9.37
CA VAL A 161 -13.78 13.35 8.11
C VAL A 161 -14.61 12.48 7.16
N GLU A 162 -14.32 11.18 7.11
CA GLU A 162 -15.03 10.23 6.26
C GLU A 162 -16.49 10.02 6.72
N GLY A 163 -16.72 9.89 8.03
CA GLY A 163 -18.03 9.72 8.62
C GLY A 163 -18.90 10.98 8.56
N GLU A 164 -18.30 12.17 8.45
CA GLU A 164 -19.01 13.43 8.32
C GLU A 164 -19.82 13.50 7.02
N ASN A 165 -19.20 13.18 5.90
CA ASN A 165 -19.85 13.17 4.60
C ASN A 165 -19.08 12.29 3.59
N PRO A 166 -19.73 11.33 2.89
CA PRO A 166 -19.08 10.49 1.87
C PRO A 166 -18.36 11.28 0.78
N LEU A 167 -18.79 12.52 0.48
CA LEU A 167 -18.13 13.40 -0.49
C LEU A 167 -16.75 13.90 0.00
N TYR A 168 -16.43 13.73 1.28
CA TYR A 168 -15.14 14.11 1.85
C TYR A 168 -14.11 12.95 1.82
N LEU A 169 -14.45 11.83 1.18
CA LEU A 169 -13.55 10.70 1.02
C LEU A 169 -12.14 11.10 0.53
N PRO A 170 -11.96 11.97 -0.50
CA PRO A 170 -10.64 12.42 -0.90
C PRO A 170 -9.86 13.12 0.22
N GLN A 171 -10.53 13.90 1.08
CA GLN A 171 -9.89 14.57 2.21
C GLN A 171 -9.56 13.58 3.34
N ALA A 172 -10.40 12.56 3.53
CA ALA A 172 -10.19 11.51 4.54
C ALA A 172 -9.02 10.59 4.20
N LYS A 173 -8.75 10.36 2.91
CA LYS A 173 -7.81 9.37 2.38
C LYS A 173 -6.54 9.94 1.76
N VAL A 174 -6.53 11.22 1.31
CA VAL A 174 -5.41 11.80 0.55
C VAL A 174 -4.81 12.98 1.28
N TYR A 175 -3.79 12.71 2.11
CA TYR A 175 -3.03 13.71 2.84
C TYR A 175 -1.56 13.26 3.04
N ALA A 176 -0.71 14.10 3.60
CA ALA A 176 0.71 13.77 3.79
C ALA A 176 0.87 12.60 4.77
N GLY A 177 1.58 11.55 4.35
CA GLY A 177 1.77 10.33 5.14
C GLY A 177 0.55 9.41 5.22
N ALA A 178 -0.46 9.60 4.35
CA ALA A 178 -1.66 8.78 4.36
C ALA A 178 -1.49 7.42 3.67
N CYS A 179 -0.41 7.20 2.91
CA CYS A 179 -0.19 5.97 2.14
C CYS A 179 1.19 5.40 2.43
N ALA A 180 1.25 4.22 3.01
CA ALA A 180 2.50 3.49 3.21
C ALA A 180 2.45 2.14 2.48
N LEU A 181 3.56 1.76 1.83
CA LEU A 181 3.75 0.48 1.17
C LEU A 181 5.03 -0.20 1.65
N SER A 182 5.03 -1.53 1.74
CA SER A 182 6.28 -2.28 1.92
C SER A 182 7.21 -2.08 0.73
N SER A 183 8.52 -2.10 0.96
CA SER A 183 9.51 -1.80 -0.09
C SER A 183 9.68 -2.96 -1.09
N GLY A 184 9.29 -4.18 -0.73
CA GLY A 184 9.44 -5.37 -1.58
C GLY A 184 8.11 -5.82 -2.18
N ILE A 185 8.08 -6.02 -3.50
CA ILE A 185 6.98 -6.65 -4.21
C ILE A 185 7.19 -8.16 -4.16
N ARG A 186 6.28 -8.90 -3.56
CA ARG A 186 6.25 -10.35 -3.61
C ARG A 186 5.65 -10.79 -4.95
N PRO A 187 6.37 -11.50 -5.83
CA PRO A 187 5.86 -11.85 -7.16
C PRO A 187 4.63 -12.74 -7.12
N ALA A 188 3.67 -12.49 -8.02
CA ALA A 188 2.41 -13.22 -8.06
C ALA A 188 2.58 -14.70 -8.43
N TRP A 189 3.65 -15.07 -9.12
CA TRP A 189 3.94 -16.48 -9.46
C TRP A 189 4.57 -17.28 -8.30
N GLU A 190 4.85 -16.65 -7.15
CA GLU A 190 5.40 -17.30 -5.96
C GLU A 190 4.40 -17.45 -4.80
N VAL A 191 3.21 -16.84 -4.88
CA VAL A 191 2.25 -16.77 -3.78
C VAL A 191 0.83 -16.95 -4.26
N ASP A 192 0.07 -17.77 -3.55
CA ASP A 192 -1.39 -17.82 -3.68
C ASP A 192 -2.04 -16.80 -2.73
N PRO A 193 -2.64 -15.72 -3.25
CA PRO A 193 -3.19 -14.66 -2.42
C PRO A 193 -4.57 -14.98 -1.83
N SER A 194 -5.10 -16.18 -2.01
CA SER A 194 -6.49 -16.53 -1.70
C SER A 194 -6.81 -16.65 -0.21
N ASP A 195 -5.81 -16.97 0.64
CA ASP A 195 -6.00 -17.12 2.11
C ASP A 195 -4.72 -16.73 2.87
N LEU A 196 -4.36 -15.45 2.80
CA LEU A 196 -3.23 -14.88 3.53
C LEU A 196 -3.72 -14.20 4.81
N ALA A 197 -3.14 -14.52 5.96
CA ALA A 197 -3.44 -13.81 7.20
C ALA A 197 -2.86 -12.38 7.13
N ILE A 198 -3.67 -11.40 7.54
CA ILE A 198 -3.31 -9.99 7.66
C ILE A 198 -3.43 -9.63 9.14
N ARG A 199 -2.33 -9.17 9.75
CA ARG A 199 -2.29 -8.73 11.14
C ARG A 199 -1.93 -7.27 11.24
N LEU A 200 -2.64 -6.54 12.09
CA LEU A 200 -2.33 -5.19 12.52
C LEU A 200 -1.98 -5.21 14.00
N THR A 201 -0.85 -4.60 14.35
CA THR A 201 -0.44 -4.39 15.75
C THR A 201 -0.09 -2.92 15.95
N ILE A 202 -0.58 -2.31 17.02
CA ILE A 202 -0.22 -0.95 17.41
C ILE A 202 0.48 -0.99 18.76
N THR A 203 1.68 -0.39 18.81
CA THR A 203 2.54 -0.35 19.99
C THR A 203 2.72 1.08 20.46
N ARG A 204 2.56 1.34 21.74
CA ARG A 204 2.82 2.62 22.41
C ARG A 204 3.85 2.40 23.51
N GLU A 205 4.94 3.16 23.49
CA GLU A 205 6.02 3.04 24.49
C GLU A 205 6.51 1.60 24.70
N GLY A 206 6.61 0.82 23.61
CA GLY A 206 7.05 -0.57 23.63
C GLY A 206 6.00 -1.60 24.05
N THR A 207 4.78 -1.17 24.42
CA THR A 207 3.68 -2.06 24.81
C THR A 207 2.65 -2.16 23.68
N VAL A 208 2.21 -3.37 23.37
CA VAL A 208 1.10 -3.59 22.43
C VAL A 208 -0.19 -3.11 23.09
N ILE A 209 -0.83 -2.11 22.46
CA ILE A 209 -2.07 -1.49 22.93
C ILE A 209 -3.28 -1.90 22.08
N TRP A 210 -3.05 -2.42 20.89
CA TRP A 210 -4.07 -2.95 20.01
C TRP A 210 -3.48 -4.03 19.09
N ASP A 211 -4.26 -5.08 18.82
CA ASP A 211 -3.89 -6.20 17.96
C ASP A 211 -5.15 -6.80 17.32
N GLY A 212 -5.12 -7.05 16.02
CA GLY A 212 -6.21 -7.66 15.30
C GLY A 212 -5.76 -8.36 14.03
N THR A 213 -6.56 -9.32 13.58
CA THR A 213 -6.26 -10.14 12.41
C THR A 213 -7.48 -10.31 11.51
N THR A 214 -7.21 -10.46 10.22
CA THR A 214 -8.18 -10.86 9.18
C THR A 214 -7.49 -11.77 8.16
N SER A 215 -8.17 -12.16 7.09
CA SER A 215 -7.57 -12.90 5.98
C SER A 215 -8.11 -12.40 4.66
N THR A 216 -7.29 -12.45 3.61
CA THR A 216 -7.68 -12.15 2.22
C THR A 216 -8.85 -13.01 1.74
N LYS A 217 -9.05 -14.20 2.31
CA LYS A 217 -10.21 -15.06 2.07
C LYS A 217 -11.57 -14.38 2.34
N GLN A 218 -11.58 -13.35 3.18
CA GLN A 218 -12.79 -12.61 3.53
C GLN A 218 -13.12 -11.48 2.53
N ILE A 219 -12.24 -11.23 1.55
CA ILE A 219 -12.50 -10.29 0.47
C ILE A 219 -13.60 -10.85 -0.41
N ARG A 220 -14.68 -10.09 -0.57
CA ARG A 220 -15.82 -10.50 -1.40
C ARG A 220 -15.51 -10.49 -2.90
N ARG A 221 -14.71 -9.50 -3.35
CA ARG A 221 -14.46 -9.25 -4.77
C ARG A 221 -13.20 -9.95 -5.24
N PRO A 222 -13.24 -10.68 -6.38
CA PRO A 222 -12.02 -11.17 -7.01
C PRO A 222 -11.06 -10.03 -7.33
N PHE A 223 -9.75 -10.22 -7.15
CA PHE A 223 -8.74 -9.21 -7.48
C PHE A 223 -8.78 -8.80 -8.95
N THR A 224 -9.05 -9.77 -9.85
CA THR A 224 -9.22 -9.52 -11.29
C THR A 224 -10.43 -8.63 -11.60
N GLN A 225 -11.49 -8.65 -10.77
CA GLN A 225 -12.59 -7.70 -10.91
C GLN A 225 -12.15 -6.28 -10.54
N LEU A 226 -11.37 -6.12 -9.47
CA LEU A 226 -10.89 -4.82 -9.03
C LEU A 226 -9.95 -4.19 -10.08
N THR A 227 -9.00 -4.98 -10.63
CA THR A 227 -8.10 -4.50 -11.70
C THR A 227 -8.88 -4.14 -12.96
N ALA A 228 -9.84 -4.98 -13.38
CA ALA A 228 -10.66 -4.71 -14.55
C ALA A 228 -11.46 -3.40 -14.42
N TYR A 229 -11.99 -3.07 -13.25
CA TYR A 229 -12.66 -1.80 -13.03
C TYR A 229 -11.69 -0.61 -12.99
N LEU A 230 -10.47 -0.79 -12.46
CA LEU A 230 -9.44 0.25 -12.47
C LEU A 230 -9.04 0.63 -13.89
N PHE A 231 -8.81 -0.38 -14.75
CA PHE A 231 -8.37 -0.18 -16.14
C PHE A 231 -9.52 0.05 -17.14
N HIS A 232 -10.77 -0.03 -16.71
CA HIS A 232 -11.92 0.02 -17.63
C HIS A 232 -12.00 1.30 -18.47
N SER A 233 -11.59 2.43 -17.94
CA SER A 233 -11.74 3.74 -18.60
C SER A 233 -10.49 4.60 -18.52
N GLU A 234 -9.36 4.07 -18.03
CA GLU A 234 -8.09 4.79 -17.91
C GLU A 234 -6.93 3.83 -18.18
N ASP A 235 -5.89 4.34 -18.81
CA ASP A 235 -4.65 3.62 -19.04
C ASP A 235 -3.61 3.98 -17.97
N TYR A 236 -2.86 2.97 -17.48
CA TYR A 236 -1.75 3.13 -16.56
C TYR A 236 -0.44 2.73 -17.23
N PRO A 237 0.16 3.61 -18.05
CA PRO A 237 1.33 3.26 -18.87
C PRO A 237 2.57 2.88 -18.06
N HIS A 238 2.63 3.34 -16.80
CA HIS A 238 3.70 3.01 -15.83
C HIS A 238 3.27 1.93 -14.83
N GLY A 239 2.13 1.28 -15.05
CA GLY A 239 1.50 0.43 -14.05
C GLY A 239 0.87 1.21 -12.90
N ALA A 240 0.21 0.52 -12.00
CA ALA A 240 -0.45 1.08 -10.83
C ALA A 240 -0.33 0.14 -9.62
N VAL A 241 -0.57 0.69 -8.42
CA VAL A 241 -0.80 -0.10 -7.22
C VAL A 241 -2.27 0.03 -6.85
N LEU A 242 -2.94 -1.10 -6.58
CA LEU A 242 -4.34 -1.13 -6.16
C LEU A 242 -4.46 -1.81 -4.80
N SER A 243 -4.71 -1.05 -3.75
CA SER A 243 -5.02 -1.56 -2.42
C SER A 243 -6.42 -2.14 -2.39
N THR A 244 -6.61 -3.28 -1.72
CA THR A 244 -7.81 -4.12 -1.91
C THR A 244 -8.86 -3.97 -0.83
N GLY A 245 -8.67 -3.05 0.11
CA GLY A 245 -9.54 -2.85 1.27
C GLY A 245 -9.09 -3.65 2.49
N THR A 246 -9.64 -3.26 3.63
CA THR A 246 -9.29 -3.84 4.94
C THR A 246 -10.43 -4.64 5.53
N GLY A 247 -10.10 -5.71 6.24
CA GLY A 247 -11.02 -6.51 7.05
C GLY A 247 -10.81 -6.38 8.56
N VAL A 248 -9.85 -5.54 8.99
CA VAL A 248 -9.53 -5.31 10.40
C VAL A 248 -9.16 -3.87 10.64
N VAL A 249 -9.82 -3.24 11.61
CA VAL A 249 -9.58 -1.86 12.01
C VAL A 249 -9.83 -1.73 13.51
N PRO A 250 -9.15 -0.82 14.21
CA PRO A 250 -9.47 -0.47 15.58
C PRO A 250 -10.92 0.00 15.73
N ASP A 251 -11.49 -0.24 16.89
CA ASP A 251 -12.85 0.22 17.24
C ASP A 251 -12.87 1.75 17.43
N LEU A 252 -14.10 2.33 17.43
CA LEU A 252 -14.30 3.80 17.44
C LEU A 252 -13.78 4.50 18.70
N ASP A 253 -13.59 3.78 19.80
CA ASP A 253 -13.04 4.29 21.05
C ASP A 253 -11.51 4.25 21.10
N PHE A 254 -10.86 3.64 20.09
CA PHE A 254 -9.40 3.59 19.99
C PHE A 254 -8.86 4.89 19.39
N LEU A 255 -7.98 5.55 20.12
CA LEU A 255 -7.30 6.76 19.65
C LEU A 255 -5.84 6.50 19.33
N LEU A 256 -5.49 6.69 18.06
CA LEU A 256 -4.12 6.65 17.56
C LEU A 256 -3.41 7.97 17.90
N HIS A 257 -2.20 7.88 18.48
CA HIS A 257 -1.43 9.04 18.90
C HIS A 257 -0.11 9.16 18.14
N ALA A 258 0.40 10.38 18.03
CA ALA A 258 1.78 10.58 17.62
C ALA A 258 2.74 9.87 18.58
N GLY A 259 3.72 9.14 18.03
CA GLY A 259 4.64 8.28 18.80
C GLY A 259 4.23 6.81 18.85
N ASP A 260 3.01 6.45 18.46
CA ASP A 260 2.63 5.05 18.27
C ASP A 260 3.43 4.44 17.09
N LEU A 261 3.65 3.13 17.15
CA LEU A 261 4.21 2.35 16.08
C LEU A 261 3.15 1.40 15.51
N ILE A 262 2.85 1.54 14.23
CA ILE A 262 1.97 0.65 13.51
C ILE A 262 2.82 -0.43 12.84
N THR A 263 2.44 -1.68 13.01
CA THR A 263 3.03 -2.83 12.32
C THR A 263 1.92 -3.59 11.59
N VAL A 264 2.06 -3.72 10.29
CA VAL A 264 1.20 -4.55 9.43
C VAL A 264 2.02 -5.71 8.92
N THR A 265 1.54 -6.93 9.14
CA THR A 265 2.18 -8.15 8.62
C THR A 265 1.18 -8.91 7.75
N ILE A 266 1.61 -9.36 6.58
CA ILE A 266 0.83 -10.24 5.70
C ILE A 266 1.67 -11.47 5.41
N ASP A 267 1.11 -12.65 5.67
CA ASP A 267 1.77 -13.93 5.44
C ASP A 267 2.33 -14.00 4.02
N GLU A 268 3.55 -14.52 3.87
CA GLU A 268 4.29 -14.68 2.62
C GLU A 268 4.63 -13.36 1.87
N ILE A 269 3.98 -12.23 2.20
CA ILE A 269 4.23 -10.94 1.55
C ILE A 269 5.28 -10.14 2.30
N GLY A 270 5.16 -10.03 3.64
CA GLY A 270 6.12 -9.33 4.47
C GLY A 270 5.50 -8.44 5.53
N GLU A 271 6.29 -7.46 5.98
CA GLU A 271 5.97 -6.57 7.09
C GLU A 271 6.18 -5.11 6.69
N LEU A 272 5.39 -4.22 7.28
CA LEU A 272 5.47 -2.78 7.13
C LEU A 272 5.33 -2.12 8.50
N ARG A 273 6.34 -1.34 8.92
CA ARG A 273 6.35 -0.62 10.20
C ARG A 273 6.45 0.86 9.99
N ASN A 274 5.54 1.60 10.61
CA ASN A 274 5.53 3.05 10.48
C ASN A 274 5.30 3.72 11.84
N PRO A 275 6.20 4.61 12.30
CA PRO A 275 5.91 5.48 13.42
C PRO A 275 4.84 6.51 13.02
N VAL A 276 3.97 6.86 13.97
CA VAL A 276 2.88 7.83 13.77
C VAL A 276 3.34 9.23 14.12
N VAL A 277 3.06 10.20 13.26
CA VAL A 277 3.28 11.64 13.50
C VAL A 277 2.00 12.44 13.23
N ALA A 278 1.85 13.60 13.90
CA ALA A 278 0.69 14.46 13.72
C ALA A 278 0.99 15.64 12.79
N GLY A 279 0.13 15.84 11.78
CA GLY A 279 0.22 16.96 10.85
C GLY A 279 1.24 16.78 9.74
N LYS A 280 1.23 17.72 8.78
CA LYS A 280 1.97 17.61 7.50
C LYS A 280 3.46 17.99 7.58
N ASP A 281 3.87 18.72 8.61
CA ASP A 281 5.21 19.33 8.65
C ASP A 281 6.34 18.30 8.76
N HIS A 282 6.02 17.10 9.23
CA HIS A 282 6.94 15.95 9.29
C HIS A 282 7.27 15.33 7.93
N PHE A 283 6.57 15.73 6.86
CA PHE A 283 6.68 15.13 5.53
C PHE A 283 7.43 16.00 4.49
N ALA A 284 8.17 17.01 4.94
CA ALA A 284 8.98 17.86 4.04
C ALA A 284 9.98 17.04 3.19
N PHE A 285 10.47 15.89 3.70
CA PHE A 285 11.39 15.01 3.00
C PHE A 285 10.77 14.40 1.72
N LEU A 286 9.43 14.28 1.64
CA LEU A 286 8.76 13.80 0.44
C LEU A 286 8.90 14.78 -0.74
N MET A 287 8.95 16.08 -0.45
CA MET A 287 9.15 17.10 -1.49
C MET A 287 10.55 17.01 -2.13
N ALA A 288 11.56 16.58 -1.37
CA ALA A 288 12.91 16.37 -1.88
C ALA A 288 12.98 15.26 -2.93
N ARG A 289 12.03 14.32 -2.93
CA ARG A 289 11.93 13.24 -3.92
C ARG A 289 11.54 13.76 -5.31
N LEU A 290 10.85 14.89 -5.42
CA LEU A 290 10.49 15.53 -6.69
C LEU A 290 11.66 16.28 -7.32
N GLY A 291 12.59 16.79 -6.54
CA GLY A 291 13.73 17.58 -7.02
C GLY A 291 14.97 16.75 -7.39
N GLY A 292 14.97 15.45 -7.15
CA GLY A 292 16.09 14.54 -7.38
C GLY A 292 15.81 13.44 -8.43
N ALA A 293 14.87 13.69 -9.33
CA ALA A 293 14.60 12.81 -10.48
C ALA A 293 15.49 13.17 -11.65
#